data_ee8b4faa754737aa8dd91efd41b9b09f
#
_entry.id   ee8b4faa754737aa8dd91efd41b9b09f
#
_cell.length_a   1.000
_cell.length_b   1.000
_cell.length_c   1.000
_cell.angle_alpha   90.00
_cell.angle_beta   90.00
_cell.angle_gamma   90.00
#
_symmetry.space_group_name_H-M   'P 1'
#
loop_
_entity.id
_entity.type
_entity.pdbx_description
1 polymer ?
#
loop_
_entity_poly.entity_id
_entity_poly.type
_entity_poly.pdbx_seq_one_letter_code
_entity_poly.pdbx_strand_id
1 'polypeptide(L)'
;MKRDKIVIGSRESKLAVLQSEMVRDYIKEKNPDLEVEILTMKTTGDIILDRTLDKVGGKGLFVKELDKALIDGRSILSVHSLKDMPREVPEELPLLAFSKREDPRDVLVLPEGASELDKSKPLGCSSLRRTLQLKKLYPDMDVRSIRGNLQTRLRKLDEGQYSALILAAAGLKRLGLESRINRYFTADEIIPAAGQGILAVQGRKGEAYDFLEGYCDKDAWTAGSAERAFVKLLDGGCSSPVAAHAEILGDEIYLRGLYYNEKDGSYVTGTLRGNKADAESLGRELAETLRK
;
A
#
# COMPACT_ATOMS: atom_id res chain seq x y z
N MET A 1 21.69 -23.76 -9.05
CA MET A 1 23.02 -23.16 -8.80
C MET A 1 22.90 -22.20 -7.63
N LYS A 2 23.79 -22.29 -6.64
CA LYS A 2 23.83 -21.34 -5.52
C LYS A 2 24.23 -19.96 -6.10
N ARG A 3 23.44 -18.94 -5.83
CA ARG A 3 23.74 -17.57 -6.27
C ARG A 3 24.70 -16.93 -5.29
N ASP A 4 25.70 -16.25 -5.81
CA ASP A 4 26.64 -15.50 -4.97
C ASP A 4 26.20 -14.04 -4.79
N LYS A 5 25.27 -13.57 -5.67
CA LYS A 5 24.77 -12.19 -5.68
C LYS A 5 23.28 -12.11 -5.97
N ILE A 6 22.60 -11.24 -5.21
CA ILE A 6 21.18 -10.87 -5.40
C ILE A 6 21.10 -9.37 -5.71
N VAL A 7 20.32 -9.01 -6.71
CA VAL A 7 19.97 -7.62 -7.01
C VAL A 7 18.48 -7.40 -6.77
N ILE A 8 18.14 -6.47 -5.86
CA ILE A 8 16.76 -6.09 -5.52
C ILE A 8 16.39 -4.82 -6.28
N GLY A 9 15.38 -4.88 -7.13
CA GLY A 9 14.80 -3.72 -7.78
C GLY A 9 13.97 -2.88 -6.80
N SER A 10 14.18 -1.56 -6.82
CA SER A 10 13.49 -0.59 -5.97
C SER A 10 13.16 0.68 -6.74
N ARG A 11 12.08 1.37 -6.37
CA ARG A 11 11.91 2.77 -6.73
C ARG A 11 12.94 3.63 -6.00
N GLU A 12 13.31 4.80 -6.56
CA GLU A 12 14.33 5.69 -5.97
C GLU A 12 13.83 6.51 -4.77
N SER A 13 12.52 6.51 -4.45
CA SER A 13 12.01 7.26 -3.30
C SER A 13 12.59 6.73 -1.99
N LYS A 14 12.92 7.62 -1.04
CA LYS A 14 13.52 7.24 0.26
C LYS A 14 12.76 6.12 0.96
N LEU A 15 11.42 6.15 0.94
CA LEU A 15 10.60 5.10 1.53
C LEU A 15 10.76 3.76 0.79
N ALA A 16 10.77 3.76 -0.55
CA ALA A 16 10.91 2.53 -1.33
C ALA A 16 12.30 1.91 -1.15
N VAL A 17 13.35 2.72 -1.14
CA VAL A 17 14.72 2.24 -0.87
C VAL A 17 14.79 1.61 0.51
N LEU A 18 14.28 2.28 1.55
CA LEU A 18 14.23 1.72 2.91
C LEU A 18 13.46 0.39 2.98
N GLN A 19 12.33 0.28 2.26
CA GLN A 19 11.56 -0.96 2.18
C GLN A 19 12.38 -2.10 1.54
N SER A 20 13.16 -1.79 0.52
CA SER A 20 14.07 -2.75 -0.13
C SER A 20 15.26 -3.10 0.78
N GLU A 21 15.74 -2.14 1.56
CA GLU A 21 16.78 -2.38 2.59
C GLU A 21 16.30 -3.35 3.67
N MET A 22 15.03 -3.23 4.12
CA MET A 22 14.46 -4.18 5.09
C MET A 22 14.49 -5.63 4.56
N VAL A 23 14.20 -5.84 3.28
CA VAL A 23 14.27 -7.16 2.65
C VAL A 23 15.72 -7.60 2.48
N ARG A 24 16.61 -6.70 2.03
CA ARG A 24 18.06 -6.94 1.94
C ARG A 24 18.62 -7.41 3.28
N ASP A 25 18.31 -6.69 4.35
CA ASP A 25 18.87 -6.95 5.67
C ASP A 25 18.39 -8.30 6.21
N TYR A 26 17.12 -8.67 5.98
CA TYR A 26 16.62 -10.01 6.26
C TYR A 26 17.40 -11.09 5.50
N ILE A 27 17.60 -10.92 4.19
CA ILE A 27 18.32 -11.88 3.36
C ILE A 27 19.76 -12.04 3.88
N LYS A 28 20.42 -10.94 4.18
CA LYS A 28 21.82 -10.94 4.69
C LYS A 28 21.94 -11.56 6.08
N GLU A 29 20.95 -11.35 6.96
CA GLU A 29 20.93 -12.00 8.29
C GLU A 29 20.90 -13.52 8.17
N LYS A 30 20.11 -14.05 7.24
CA LYS A 30 19.98 -15.50 7.00
C LYS A 30 21.09 -16.09 6.13
N ASN A 31 21.71 -15.26 5.29
CA ASN A 31 22.74 -15.67 4.32
C ASN A 31 23.90 -14.67 4.35
N PRO A 32 24.78 -14.70 5.38
CA PRO A 32 25.83 -13.69 5.57
C PRO A 32 26.81 -13.56 4.40
N ASP A 33 27.08 -14.67 3.70
CA ASP A 33 28.03 -14.72 2.58
C ASP A 33 27.42 -14.22 1.26
N LEU A 34 26.11 -13.98 1.22
CA LEU A 34 25.41 -13.57 0.00
C LEU A 34 25.55 -12.06 -0.21
N GLU A 35 26.08 -11.65 -1.36
CA GLU A 35 26.09 -10.25 -1.76
C GLU A 35 24.68 -9.80 -2.15
N VAL A 36 24.17 -8.70 -1.56
CA VAL A 36 22.84 -8.16 -1.89
C VAL A 36 22.94 -6.68 -2.19
N GLU A 37 22.62 -6.32 -3.43
CA GLU A 37 22.60 -4.95 -3.93
C GLU A 37 21.16 -4.45 -4.16
N ILE A 38 20.96 -3.14 -4.11
CA ILE A 38 19.70 -2.48 -4.47
C ILE A 38 19.90 -1.69 -5.76
N LEU A 39 19.12 -2.03 -6.77
CA LEU A 39 19.03 -1.32 -8.05
C LEU A 39 17.85 -0.35 -7.99
N THR A 40 18.13 0.95 -7.87
CA THR A 40 17.09 1.98 -7.85
C THR A 40 16.74 2.45 -9.25
N MET A 41 15.46 2.74 -9.47
CA MET A 41 14.97 3.28 -10.75
C MET A 41 13.80 4.24 -10.57
N LYS A 42 13.71 5.22 -11.46
CA LYS A 42 12.55 6.11 -11.56
C LYS A 42 11.42 5.40 -12.27
N THR A 43 10.23 5.45 -11.68
CA THR A 43 9.03 4.95 -12.34
C THR A 43 8.25 6.08 -13.00
N THR A 44 7.42 5.73 -13.98
CA THR A 44 6.51 6.69 -14.64
C THR A 44 5.66 7.45 -13.61
N GLY A 45 5.20 6.78 -12.55
CA GLY A 45 4.44 7.40 -11.46
C GLY A 45 5.24 8.38 -10.60
N ASP A 46 6.57 8.26 -10.56
CA ASP A 46 7.47 9.20 -9.87
C ASP A 46 7.75 10.46 -10.72
N ILE A 47 7.71 10.33 -12.04
CA ILE A 47 7.99 11.42 -12.99
C ILE A 47 6.77 12.32 -13.15
N ILE A 48 5.56 11.76 -13.27
CA ILE A 48 4.33 12.52 -13.54
C ILE A 48 3.78 13.08 -12.21
N LEU A 49 4.06 14.35 -11.94
CA LEU A 49 3.63 15.06 -10.73
C LEU A 49 2.54 16.12 -10.99
N ASP A 50 2.30 16.49 -12.25
CA ASP A 50 1.40 17.57 -12.68
C ASP A 50 -0.07 17.13 -12.82
N ARG A 51 -0.33 15.83 -12.88
CA ARG A 51 -1.68 15.26 -13.05
C ARG A 51 -2.01 14.28 -11.92
N THR A 52 -3.30 14.12 -11.63
CA THR A 52 -3.77 13.09 -10.68
C THR A 52 -3.65 11.69 -11.32
N LEU A 53 -3.38 10.65 -10.51
CA LEU A 53 -3.13 9.29 -11.01
C LEU A 53 -4.31 8.70 -11.80
N ASP A 54 -5.53 9.09 -11.47
CA ASP A 54 -6.76 8.75 -12.18
C ASP A 54 -6.81 9.32 -13.61
N LYS A 55 -6.22 10.50 -13.82
CA LYS A 55 -6.15 11.17 -15.14
C LYS A 55 -4.98 10.74 -16.01
N VAL A 56 -3.96 10.15 -15.43
CA VAL A 56 -2.77 9.70 -16.20
C VAL A 56 -3.07 8.46 -17.04
N GLY A 57 -4.09 7.68 -16.64
CA GLY A 57 -4.49 6.44 -17.30
C GLY A 57 -3.31 5.46 -17.44
N GLY A 58 -3.43 4.27 -16.92
CA GLY A 58 -2.42 3.23 -17.08
C GLY A 58 -2.30 2.38 -15.82
N LYS A 59 -2.50 1.09 -16.00
CA LYS A 59 -2.24 0.10 -14.94
C LYS A 59 -0.73 0.02 -14.70
N GLY A 60 -0.33 -0.02 -13.43
CA GLY A 60 1.06 -0.32 -13.08
C GLY A 60 2.06 0.84 -13.21
N LEU A 61 1.65 2.11 -13.02
CA LEU A 61 2.54 3.29 -13.11
C LEU A 61 3.77 3.24 -12.20
N PHE A 62 3.75 2.41 -11.17
CA PHE A 62 4.83 2.28 -10.19
C PHE A 62 5.59 0.94 -10.28
N VAL A 63 5.17 0.02 -11.17
CA VAL A 63 5.75 -1.32 -11.25
C VAL A 63 6.39 -1.65 -12.61
N LYS A 64 6.00 -1.00 -13.70
CA LYS A 64 6.45 -1.34 -15.07
C LYS A 64 7.96 -1.41 -15.23
N GLU A 65 8.67 -0.44 -14.68
CA GLU A 65 10.13 -0.37 -14.78
C GLU A 65 10.80 -1.47 -13.94
N LEU A 66 10.19 -1.83 -12.81
CA LEU A 66 10.63 -2.93 -11.96
C LEU A 66 10.34 -4.29 -12.60
N ASP A 67 9.13 -4.46 -13.18
CA ASP A 67 8.77 -5.66 -13.95
C ASP A 67 9.74 -5.87 -15.11
N LYS A 68 10.06 -4.80 -15.85
CA LYS A 68 11.06 -4.86 -16.92
C LYS A 68 12.44 -5.26 -16.40
N ALA A 69 12.86 -4.73 -15.24
CA ALA A 69 14.14 -5.10 -14.63
C ALA A 69 14.20 -6.59 -14.23
N LEU A 70 13.07 -7.15 -13.75
CA LEU A 70 12.94 -8.58 -13.50
C LEU A 70 13.04 -9.39 -14.81
N ILE A 71 12.29 -9.02 -15.86
CA ILE A 71 12.29 -9.71 -17.15
C ILE A 71 13.68 -9.69 -17.80
N ASP A 72 14.32 -8.52 -17.82
CA ASP A 72 15.66 -8.33 -18.39
C ASP A 72 16.79 -8.98 -17.56
N GLY A 73 16.48 -9.54 -16.37
CA GLY A 73 17.47 -10.12 -15.47
C GLY A 73 18.36 -9.11 -14.75
N ARG A 74 18.05 -7.81 -14.81
CA ARG A 74 18.79 -6.75 -14.09
C ARG A 74 18.53 -6.79 -12.58
N SER A 75 17.38 -7.30 -12.17
CA SER A 75 17.08 -7.63 -10.78
C SER A 75 16.58 -9.06 -10.65
N ILE A 76 16.74 -9.62 -9.46
CA ILE A 76 16.26 -10.96 -9.09
C ILE A 76 14.92 -10.85 -8.38
N LEU A 77 14.79 -9.82 -7.54
CA LEU A 77 13.59 -9.47 -6.80
C LEU A 77 13.20 -8.02 -7.09
N SER A 78 11.94 -7.70 -6.84
CA SER A 78 11.47 -6.32 -6.67
C SER A 78 10.66 -6.22 -5.38
N VAL A 79 10.80 -5.10 -4.67
CA VAL A 79 10.08 -4.84 -3.41
C VAL A 79 9.08 -3.71 -3.62
N HIS A 80 7.85 -3.96 -3.15
CA HIS A 80 6.73 -3.05 -3.33
C HIS A 80 5.94 -2.87 -2.03
N SER A 81 5.27 -1.74 -1.86
CA SER A 81 4.12 -1.69 -0.96
C SER A 81 2.97 -2.45 -1.62
N LEU A 82 2.41 -3.45 -0.94
CA LEU A 82 1.38 -4.33 -1.54
C LEU A 82 0.16 -3.54 -2.05
N LYS A 83 -0.22 -2.47 -1.37
CA LYS A 83 -1.33 -1.59 -1.78
C LYS A 83 -1.11 -0.86 -3.11
N ASP A 84 0.15 -0.74 -3.56
CA ASP A 84 0.52 -0.07 -4.81
C ASP A 84 0.64 -1.07 -5.97
N MET A 85 0.55 -2.38 -5.67
CA MET A 85 0.56 -3.44 -6.67
C MET A 85 -0.73 -3.42 -7.50
N PRO A 86 -0.64 -3.69 -8.81
CA PRO A 86 -1.81 -3.94 -9.62
C PRO A 86 -2.67 -5.07 -9.03
N ARG A 87 -3.98 -5.00 -9.24
CA ARG A 87 -4.91 -6.08 -8.85
C ARG A 87 -4.59 -7.42 -9.52
N GLU A 88 -4.11 -7.36 -10.75
CA GLU A 88 -3.60 -8.51 -11.50
C GLU A 88 -2.09 -8.35 -11.67
N VAL A 89 -1.38 -9.39 -11.35
CA VAL A 89 0.07 -9.49 -11.47
C VAL A 89 0.35 -10.45 -12.62
N PRO A 90 1.32 -10.15 -13.50
CA PRO A 90 1.69 -11.08 -14.58
C PRO A 90 2.04 -12.46 -14.01
N GLU A 91 1.58 -13.51 -14.68
CA GLU A 91 1.81 -14.90 -14.22
C GLU A 91 3.30 -15.25 -14.16
N GLU A 92 4.08 -14.67 -15.06
CA GLU A 92 5.54 -14.81 -15.13
C GLU A 92 6.29 -14.07 -14.01
N LEU A 93 5.62 -13.11 -13.35
CA LEU A 93 6.20 -12.29 -12.27
C LEU A 93 5.36 -12.37 -10.99
N PRO A 94 5.21 -13.55 -10.37
CA PRO A 94 4.37 -13.73 -9.20
C PRO A 94 4.87 -12.96 -7.97
N LEU A 95 3.95 -12.69 -7.04
CA LEU A 95 4.30 -12.30 -5.68
C LEU A 95 4.80 -13.54 -4.94
N LEU A 96 5.99 -13.47 -4.36
CA LEU A 96 6.68 -14.58 -3.72
C LEU A 96 6.46 -14.62 -2.22
N ALA A 97 6.41 -13.44 -1.59
CA ALA A 97 6.28 -13.33 -0.14
C ALA A 97 5.68 -11.98 0.27
N PHE A 98 4.99 -11.98 1.40
CA PHE A 98 4.52 -10.80 2.10
C PHE A 98 5.25 -10.64 3.43
N SER A 99 5.67 -9.43 3.74
CA SER A 99 6.22 -9.12 5.05
C SER A 99 5.16 -9.21 6.14
N LYS A 100 5.58 -9.34 7.39
CA LYS A 100 4.70 -9.00 8.51
C LYS A 100 4.09 -7.62 8.27
N ARG A 101 2.78 -7.47 8.58
CA ARG A 101 2.06 -6.22 8.40
C ARG A 101 2.52 -5.19 9.44
N GLU A 102 2.92 -4.01 8.97
CA GLU A 102 3.06 -2.82 9.80
C GLU A 102 1.67 -2.17 9.99
N ASP A 103 1.54 -1.23 10.91
CA ASP A 103 0.27 -0.56 11.24
C ASP A 103 -0.51 -0.15 9.97
N PRO A 104 -1.66 -0.77 9.69
CA PRO A 104 -2.42 -0.54 8.46
C PRO A 104 -3.23 0.75 8.50
N ARG A 105 -3.34 1.42 9.66
CA ARG A 105 -4.22 2.57 9.84
C ARG A 105 -3.80 3.77 9.00
N ASP A 106 -4.79 4.57 8.68
CA ASP A 106 -4.56 5.93 8.20
C ASP A 106 -4.40 6.87 9.41
N VAL A 107 -3.66 7.95 9.21
CA VAL A 107 -3.33 8.90 10.28
C VAL A 107 -3.47 10.34 9.82
N LEU A 108 -3.75 11.22 10.77
CA LEU A 108 -3.74 12.66 10.59
C LEU A 108 -2.42 13.22 11.12
N VAL A 109 -1.81 14.08 10.32
CA VAL A 109 -0.56 14.79 10.62
C VAL A 109 -0.82 16.29 10.49
N LEU A 110 -0.58 17.04 11.56
CA LEU A 110 -0.66 18.49 11.60
C LEU A 110 0.68 19.14 11.17
N PRO A 111 0.70 20.43 10.81
CA PRO A 111 1.93 21.18 10.69
C PRO A 111 2.77 21.08 11.97
N GLU A 112 4.08 21.17 11.85
CA GLU A 112 4.97 21.10 13.00
C GLU A 112 4.65 22.22 14.00
N GLY A 113 4.48 21.84 15.27
CA GLY A 113 4.10 22.74 16.36
C GLY A 113 2.60 23.08 16.45
N ALA A 114 1.77 22.63 15.50
CA ALA A 114 0.32 22.82 15.59
C ALA A 114 -0.33 21.74 16.49
N SER A 115 -1.32 22.15 17.29
CA SER A 115 -2.11 21.28 18.15
C SER A 115 -3.54 21.03 17.64
N GLU A 116 -4.02 21.86 16.70
CA GLU A 116 -5.39 21.84 16.21
C GLU A 116 -5.46 22.03 14.70
N LEU A 117 -6.61 21.67 14.11
CA LEU A 117 -6.91 21.91 12.70
C LEU A 117 -7.21 23.38 12.44
N ASP A 118 -6.54 23.96 11.46
CA ASP A 118 -6.87 25.28 10.91
C ASP A 118 -8.02 25.13 9.88
N LYS A 119 -9.25 25.41 10.29
CA LYS A 119 -10.44 25.27 9.43
C LYS A 119 -10.46 26.19 8.19
N SER A 120 -9.57 27.17 8.12
CA SER A 120 -9.43 28.04 6.94
C SER A 120 -8.63 27.37 5.81
N LYS A 121 -7.96 26.24 6.09
CA LYS A 121 -7.11 25.51 5.15
C LYS A 121 -7.67 24.10 4.86
N PRO A 122 -7.40 23.55 3.67
CA PRO A 122 -7.89 22.23 3.31
C PRO A 122 -7.11 21.09 4.00
N LEU A 123 -7.71 19.92 4.09
CA LEU A 123 -7.01 18.66 4.35
C LEU A 123 -6.29 18.21 3.08
N GLY A 124 -5.01 17.87 3.20
CA GLY A 124 -4.20 17.34 2.09
C GLY A 124 -4.36 15.83 1.92
N CYS A 125 -5.06 15.40 0.88
CA CYS A 125 -5.26 13.99 0.57
C CYS A 125 -5.45 13.78 -0.94
N SER A 126 -4.71 12.81 -1.54
CA SER A 126 -4.85 12.45 -2.96
C SER A 126 -5.53 11.11 -3.19
N SER A 127 -5.99 10.44 -2.14
CA SER A 127 -6.66 9.17 -2.24
C SER A 127 -8.18 9.37 -2.21
N LEU A 128 -8.87 9.01 -3.29
CA LEU A 128 -10.34 9.05 -3.35
C LEU A 128 -10.97 8.22 -2.24
N ARG A 129 -10.42 7.04 -1.94
CA ARG A 129 -10.84 6.19 -0.82
C ARG A 129 -10.88 6.96 0.51
N ARG A 130 -9.80 7.70 0.82
CA ARG A 130 -9.72 8.52 2.03
C ARG A 130 -10.67 9.70 1.96
N THR A 131 -10.70 10.40 0.84
CA THR A 131 -11.53 11.60 0.65
C THR A 131 -13.01 11.31 0.90
N LEU A 132 -13.54 10.17 0.43
CA LEU A 132 -14.91 9.76 0.68
C LEU A 132 -15.22 9.60 2.17
N GLN A 133 -14.33 8.93 2.89
CA GLN A 133 -14.50 8.66 4.32
C GLN A 133 -14.26 9.91 5.17
N LEU A 134 -13.30 10.76 4.77
CA LEU A 134 -13.02 12.04 5.44
C LEU A 134 -14.20 13.01 5.37
N LYS A 135 -14.98 13.02 4.29
CA LYS A 135 -16.18 13.86 4.17
C LYS A 135 -17.21 13.56 5.26
N LYS A 136 -17.27 12.30 5.73
CA LYS A 136 -18.14 11.91 6.85
C LYS A 136 -17.58 12.36 8.20
N LEU A 137 -16.25 12.31 8.37
CA LEU A 137 -15.57 12.67 9.63
C LEU A 137 -15.38 14.17 9.79
N TYR A 138 -15.17 14.87 8.68
CA TYR A 138 -14.88 16.30 8.62
C TYR A 138 -15.73 16.97 7.53
N PRO A 139 -17.08 17.02 7.71
CA PRO A 139 -18.00 17.52 6.67
C PRO A 139 -17.78 19.00 6.32
N ASP A 140 -17.27 19.78 7.27
CA ASP A 140 -17.01 21.23 7.11
C ASP A 140 -15.63 21.55 6.54
N MET A 141 -14.80 20.55 6.22
CA MET A 141 -13.46 20.76 5.72
C MET A 141 -13.31 20.40 4.25
N ASP A 142 -12.69 21.31 3.49
CA ASP A 142 -12.29 21.03 2.12
C ASP A 142 -11.16 19.99 2.08
N VAL A 143 -11.16 19.10 1.09
CA VAL A 143 -10.10 18.12 0.87
C VAL A 143 -9.45 18.39 -0.48
N ARG A 144 -8.17 18.72 -0.48
CA ARG A 144 -7.40 19.00 -1.70
C ARG A 144 -6.28 17.98 -1.93
N SER A 145 -6.08 17.69 -3.22
CA SER A 145 -5.02 16.78 -3.64
C SER A 145 -3.65 17.36 -3.30
N ILE A 146 -2.76 16.49 -2.81
CA ILE A 146 -1.35 16.79 -2.55
C ILE A 146 -0.46 15.78 -3.25
N ARG A 147 0.49 16.23 -4.06
CA ARG A 147 1.41 15.38 -4.82
C ARG A 147 2.84 15.50 -4.29
N GLY A 148 3.62 14.45 -4.58
CA GLY A 148 5.01 14.28 -4.15
C GLY A 148 5.19 13.05 -3.27
N ASN A 149 6.45 12.72 -2.97
CA ASN A 149 6.78 11.69 -1.97
C ASN A 149 6.44 12.20 -0.56
N LEU A 150 6.63 11.35 0.46
CA LEU A 150 6.24 11.66 1.84
C LEU A 150 6.93 12.93 2.36
N GLN A 151 8.24 13.08 2.11
CA GLN A 151 9.01 14.25 2.55
C GLN A 151 8.50 15.55 1.91
N THR A 152 8.23 15.50 0.60
CA THR A 152 7.67 16.66 -0.13
C THR A 152 6.30 17.04 0.42
N ARG A 153 5.46 16.08 0.78
CA ARG A 153 4.14 16.36 1.35
C ARG A 153 4.26 16.97 2.74
N LEU A 154 5.11 16.43 3.61
CA LEU A 154 5.35 17.00 4.94
C LEU A 154 5.88 18.43 4.84
N ARG A 155 6.85 18.70 3.95
CA ARG A 155 7.33 20.06 3.71
C ARG A 155 6.20 21.01 3.32
N LYS A 156 5.34 20.64 2.37
CA LYS A 156 4.18 21.46 1.96
C LYS A 156 3.20 21.71 3.11
N LEU A 157 3.04 20.74 4.02
CA LEU A 157 2.25 20.89 5.22
C LEU A 157 2.87 21.94 6.15
N ASP A 158 4.17 21.81 6.44
CA ASP A 158 4.90 22.68 7.36
C ASP A 158 5.05 24.12 6.78
N GLU A 159 5.04 24.27 5.44
CA GLU A 159 4.91 25.55 4.75
C GLU A 159 3.50 26.17 4.85
N GLY A 160 2.57 25.50 5.52
CA GLY A 160 1.22 26.03 5.81
C GLY A 160 0.22 25.94 4.65
N GLN A 161 0.50 25.13 3.62
CA GLN A 161 -0.40 24.96 2.46
C GLN A 161 -1.66 24.16 2.81
N TYR A 162 -1.64 23.37 3.89
CA TYR A 162 -2.71 22.49 4.34
C TYR A 162 -2.91 22.59 5.85
N SER A 163 -4.14 22.31 6.31
CA SER A 163 -4.47 22.19 7.74
C SER A 163 -3.89 20.91 8.34
N ALA A 164 -3.98 19.84 7.62
CA ALA A 164 -3.43 18.53 7.98
C ALA A 164 -3.22 17.67 6.73
N LEU A 165 -2.41 16.60 6.86
CA LEU A 165 -2.30 15.53 5.87
C LEU A 165 -2.92 14.25 6.38
N ILE A 166 -3.53 13.47 5.46
CA ILE A 166 -3.96 12.12 5.73
C ILE A 166 -3.01 11.15 5.04
N LEU A 167 -2.28 10.41 5.86
CA LEU A 167 -1.18 9.53 5.43
C LEU A 167 -1.39 8.10 5.96
N ALA A 168 -0.59 7.14 5.48
CA ALA A 168 -0.55 5.79 6.04
C ALA A 168 0.49 5.72 7.17
N ALA A 169 0.10 5.22 8.34
CA ALA A 169 0.98 5.06 9.51
C ALA A 169 2.27 4.30 9.16
N ALA A 170 2.15 3.17 8.45
CA ALA A 170 3.27 2.33 8.05
C ALA A 170 4.41 3.10 7.34
N GLY A 171 4.06 4.09 6.51
CA GLY A 171 5.07 4.90 5.81
C GLY A 171 5.84 5.82 6.74
N LEU A 172 5.16 6.46 7.68
CA LEU A 172 5.77 7.33 8.69
C LEU A 172 6.63 6.52 9.67
N LYS A 173 6.11 5.40 10.18
CA LYS A 173 6.82 4.52 11.11
C LYS A 173 8.12 4.00 10.49
N ARG A 174 8.08 3.49 9.24
CA ARG A 174 9.28 3.02 8.54
C ARG A 174 10.35 4.10 8.37
N LEU A 175 9.94 5.35 8.18
CA LEU A 175 10.87 6.47 8.07
C LEU A 175 11.30 7.07 9.41
N GLY A 176 10.88 6.50 10.56
CA GLY A 176 11.18 7.06 11.88
C GLY A 176 10.47 8.38 12.17
N LEU A 177 9.34 8.63 11.49
CA LEU A 177 8.56 9.86 11.61
C LEU A 177 7.25 9.65 12.39
N GLU A 178 7.19 8.65 13.27
CA GLU A 178 6.01 8.34 14.08
C GLU A 178 5.60 9.50 15.00
N SER A 179 6.57 10.26 15.50
CA SER A 179 6.33 11.47 16.32
C SER A 179 5.54 12.57 15.61
N ARG A 180 5.44 12.52 14.26
CA ARG A 180 4.64 13.45 13.46
C ARG A 180 3.16 13.08 13.44
N ILE A 181 2.76 11.93 13.99
CA ILE A 181 1.38 11.45 13.96
C ILE A 181 0.61 12.09 15.12
N ASN A 182 -0.41 12.89 14.79
CA ASN A 182 -1.27 13.52 15.80
C ASN A 182 -2.50 12.67 16.11
N ARG A 183 -3.03 11.91 15.14
CA ARG A 183 -4.18 11.04 15.34
C ARG A 183 -4.09 9.79 14.48
N TYR A 184 -4.40 8.64 15.06
CA TYR A 184 -4.67 7.39 14.34
C TYR A 184 -6.18 7.25 14.14
N PHE A 185 -6.60 6.97 12.90
CA PHE A 185 -7.99 6.58 12.63
C PHE A 185 -8.13 5.07 12.85
N THR A 186 -9.23 4.66 13.45
CA THR A 186 -9.58 3.24 13.50
C THR A 186 -9.93 2.73 12.11
N ALA A 187 -9.87 1.40 11.89
CA ALA A 187 -10.29 0.80 10.63
C ALA A 187 -11.79 0.96 10.34
N ASP A 188 -12.59 1.28 11.35
CA ASP A 188 -14.03 1.58 11.21
C ASP A 188 -14.28 3.05 10.85
N GLU A 189 -13.38 3.97 11.21
CA GLU A 189 -13.44 5.37 10.79
C GLU A 189 -12.95 5.53 9.35
N ILE A 190 -11.81 4.93 9.02
CA ILE A 190 -11.24 4.94 7.66
C ILE A 190 -10.74 3.53 7.35
N ILE A 191 -11.51 2.77 6.57
CA ILE A 191 -11.10 1.44 6.10
C ILE A 191 -9.81 1.59 5.26
N PRO A 192 -8.71 0.91 5.64
CA PRO A 192 -7.44 0.97 4.94
C PRO A 192 -7.52 0.49 3.47
N ALA A 193 -6.53 0.86 2.67
CA ALA A 193 -6.36 0.26 1.35
C ALA A 193 -5.96 -1.22 1.46
N ALA A 194 -6.41 -2.04 0.53
CA ALA A 194 -5.98 -3.44 0.44
C ALA A 194 -4.45 -3.55 0.42
N GLY A 195 -3.88 -4.36 1.31
CA GLY A 195 -2.44 -4.53 1.47
C GLY A 195 -1.72 -3.38 2.17
N GLN A 196 -2.41 -2.40 2.73
CA GLN A 196 -1.74 -1.32 3.46
C GLN A 196 -0.96 -1.88 4.66
N GLY A 197 0.31 -1.45 4.79
CA GLY A 197 1.24 -1.93 5.82
C GLY A 197 2.09 -3.13 5.40
N ILE A 198 1.74 -3.86 4.34
CA ILE A 198 2.46 -5.06 3.86
C ILE A 198 3.46 -4.67 2.77
N LEU A 199 4.67 -5.25 2.83
CA LEU A 199 5.61 -5.28 1.71
C LEU A 199 5.40 -6.56 0.91
N ALA A 200 5.37 -6.44 -0.41
CA ALA A 200 5.33 -7.55 -1.33
C ALA A 200 6.69 -7.72 -2.01
N VAL A 201 7.19 -8.94 -2.02
CA VAL A 201 8.37 -9.35 -2.79
C VAL A 201 7.90 -10.05 -4.04
N GLN A 202 8.36 -9.56 -5.20
CA GLN A 202 8.02 -10.08 -6.53
C GLN A 202 9.28 -10.64 -7.18
N GLY A 203 9.14 -11.69 -7.98
CA GLY A 203 10.24 -12.29 -8.75
C GLY A 203 9.73 -13.04 -9.97
N ARG A 204 10.63 -13.72 -10.70
CA ARG A 204 10.27 -14.51 -11.88
C ARG A 204 9.75 -15.90 -11.49
N LYS A 205 8.74 -16.37 -12.21
CA LYS A 205 8.22 -17.75 -12.06
C LYS A 205 9.29 -18.78 -12.41
N GLY A 206 9.34 -19.84 -11.61
CA GLY A 206 10.22 -20.99 -11.88
C GLY A 206 11.67 -20.84 -11.42
N GLU A 207 12.01 -19.73 -10.77
CA GLU A 207 13.32 -19.55 -10.14
C GLU A 207 13.31 -19.97 -8.65
N ALA A 208 14.46 -20.36 -8.12
CA ALA A 208 14.63 -20.69 -6.71
C ALA A 208 14.92 -19.41 -5.88
N TYR A 209 14.23 -19.30 -4.74
CA TYR A 209 14.32 -18.17 -3.81
C TYR A 209 14.54 -18.63 -2.36
N ASP A 210 15.39 -19.66 -2.18
CA ASP A 210 15.66 -20.27 -0.87
C ASP A 210 16.17 -19.24 0.16
N PHE A 211 16.81 -18.17 -0.31
CA PHE A 211 17.28 -17.06 0.53
C PHE A 211 16.14 -16.21 1.12
N LEU A 212 14.88 -16.39 0.69
CA LEU A 212 13.66 -15.78 1.27
C LEU A 212 12.95 -16.73 2.25
N GLU A 213 13.48 -17.90 2.54
CA GLU A 213 12.85 -18.86 3.45
C GLU A 213 12.55 -18.21 4.81
N GLY A 214 11.29 -18.34 5.26
CA GLY A 214 10.81 -17.74 6.51
C GLY A 214 10.48 -16.25 6.46
N TYR A 215 10.70 -15.55 5.35
CA TYR A 215 10.34 -14.13 5.22
C TYR A 215 8.82 -13.92 5.14
N CYS A 216 8.11 -14.84 4.51
CA CYS A 216 6.67 -14.70 4.30
C CYS A 216 5.90 -14.88 5.61
N ASP A 217 5.19 -13.83 6.03
CA ASP A 217 4.27 -13.88 7.16
C ASP A 217 2.93 -14.46 6.69
N LYS A 218 2.53 -15.58 7.30
CA LYS A 218 1.33 -16.34 6.91
C LYS A 218 0.03 -15.55 7.12
N ASP A 219 -0.08 -14.82 8.22
CA ASP A 219 -1.29 -14.04 8.53
C ASP A 219 -1.40 -12.83 7.60
N ALA A 220 -0.27 -12.15 7.32
CA ALA A 220 -0.24 -11.07 6.33
C ALA A 220 -0.56 -11.57 4.91
N TRP A 221 -0.09 -12.79 4.54
CA TRP A 221 -0.43 -13.40 3.27
C TRP A 221 -1.94 -13.68 3.17
N THR A 222 -2.50 -14.32 4.18
CA THR A 222 -3.94 -14.65 4.24
C THR A 222 -4.79 -13.39 4.19
N ALA A 223 -4.50 -12.39 5.02
CA ALA A 223 -5.21 -11.13 5.05
C ALA A 223 -5.08 -10.36 3.72
N GLY A 224 -3.86 -10.24 3.19
CA GLY A 224 -3.59 -9.58 1.92
C GLY A 224 -4.27 -10.27 0.74
N SER A 225 -4.37 -11.60 0.75
CA SER A 225 -5.08 -12.37 -0.28
C SER A 225 -6.58 -12.11 -0.27
N ALA A 226 -7.23 -12.08 0.92
CA ALA A 226 -8.64 -11.74 1.06
C ALA A 226 -8.94 -10.31 0.55
N GLU A 227 -8.13 -9.34 0.99
CA GLU A 227 -8.26 -7.94 0.60
C GLU A 227 -8.09 -7.75 -0.92
N ARG A 228 -7.10 -8.42 -1.52
CA ARG A 228 -6.87 -8.38 -2.96
C ARG A 228 -7.99 -9.05 -3.76
N ALA A 229 -8.54 -10.17 -3.27
CA ALA A 229 -9.68 -10.84 -3.89
C ALA A 229 -10.91 -9.92 -3.93
N PHE A 230 -11.19 -9.18 -2.84
CA PHE A 230 -12.24 -8.17 -2.76
C PHE A 230 -12.05 -7.08 -3.82
N VAL A 231 -10.88 -6.44 -3.85
CA VAL A 231 -10.58 -5.34 -4.77
C VAL A 231 -10.58 -5.81 -6.23
N LYS A 232 -10.09 -7.03 -6.50
CA LYS A 232 -10.07 -7.60 -7.85
C LYS A 232 -11.47 -7.78 -8.42
N LEU A 233 -12.43 -8.27 -7.63
CA LEU A 233 -13.79 -8.52 -8.08
C LEU A 233 -14.57 -7.22 -8.34
N LEU A 234 -14.29 -6.16 -7.58
CA LEU A 234 -14.94 -4.85 -7.74
C LEU A 234 -14.31 -3.97 -8.82
N ASP A 235 -13.38 -4.51 -9.58
CA ASP A 235 -12.63 -3.77 -10.60
C ASP A 235 -11.89 -2.55 -10.06
N GLY A 236 -11.63 -2.55 -8.74
CA GLY A 236 -10.94 -1.48 -8.03
C GLY A 236 -9.46 -1.41 -8.43
N GLY A 237 -9.05 -0.36 -9.16
CA GLY A 237 -7.64 -0.04 -9.41
C GLY A 237 -7.05 0.84 -8.31
N CYS A 238 -5.76 1.20 -8.42
CA CYS A 238 -5.10 2.13 -7.48
C CYS A 238 -5.78 3.51 -7.39
N SER A 239 -6.56 3.89 -8.40
CA SER A 239 -7.34 5.13 -8.47
C SER A 239 -8.79 4.96 -8.05
N SER A 240 -9.32 3.73 -7.98
CA SER A 240 -10.70 3.47 -7.58
C SER A 240 -10.88 3.65 -6.07
N PRO A 241 -11.97 4.26 -5.61
CA PRO A 241 -12.24 4.46 -4.19
C PRO A 241 -12.77 3.21 -3.49
N VAL A 242 -12.12 2.07 -3.70
CA VAL A 242 -12.39 0.78 -3.04
C VAL A 242 -11.42 0.57 -1.90
N ALA A 243 -11.90 -0.01 -0.79
CA ALA A 243 -11.08 -0.35 0.37
C ALA A 243 -11.37 -1.77 0.84
N ALA A 244 -10.35 -2.44 1.36
CA ALA A 244 -10.51 -3.70 2.08
C ALA A 244 -9.45 -3.81 3.16
N HIS A 245 -9.84 -4.30 4.33
CA HIS A 245 -8.93 -4.56 5.44
C HIS A 245 -9.35 -5.81 6.19
N ALA A 246 -8.43 -6.75 6.33
CA ALA A 246 -8.63 -8.01 7.03
C ALA A 246 -7.75 -8.10 8.29
N GLU A 247 -8.33 -8.59 9.37
CA GLU A 247 -7.66 -8.93 10.61
C GLU A 247 -7.77 -10.44 10.84
N ILE A 248 -6.64 -11.08 11.17
CA ILE A 248 -6.59 -12.50 11.51
C ILE A 248 -6.75 -12.64 13.02
N LEU A 249 -7.75 -13.38 13.45
CA LEU A 249 -8.13 -13.58 14.86
C LEU A 249 -8.11 -15.09 15.17
N GLY A 250 -6.93 -15.63 15.41
CA GLY A 250 -6.75 -17.07 15.57
C GLY A 250 -6.99 -17.81 14.23
N ASP A 251 -8.04 -18.63 14.17
CA ASP A 251 -8.44 -19.34 12.95
C ASP A 251 -9.52 -18.60 12.13
N GLU A 252 -9.94 -17.44 12.61
CA GLU A 252 -10.91 -16.60 11.92
C GLU A 252 -10.25 -15.43 11.22
N ILE A 253 -10.91 -14.94 10.19
CA ILE A 253 -10.64 -13.68 9.51
C ILE A 253 -11.84 -12.75 9.67
N TYR A 254 -11.58 -11.49 10.02
CA TYR A 254 -12.56 -10.42 10.03
C TYR A 254 -12.22 -9.42 8.94
N LEU A 255 -13.06 -9.35 7.91
CA LEU A 255 -12.85 -8.52 6.72
C LEU A 255 -13.82 -7.33 6.73
N ARG A 256 -13.29 -6.13 6.51
CA ARG A 256 -14.03 -4.90 6.24
C ARG A 256 -13.87 -4.53 4.78
N GLY A 257 -14.94 -4.07 4.14
CA GLY A 257 -14.91 -3.62 2.75
C GLY A 257 -15.65 -2.29 2.57
N LEU A 258 -15.19 -1.51 1.59
CA LEU A 258 -15.85 -0.32 1.08
C LEU A 258 -15.94 -0.42 -0.44
N TYR A 259 -17.13 -0.28 -0.97
CA TYR A 259 -17.42 -0.19 -2.39
C TYR A 259 -18.02 1.17 -2.73
N TYR A 260 -17.53 1.78 -3.79
CA TYR A 260 -18.05 3.04 -4.32
C TYR A 260 -18.79 2.78 -5.63
N ASN A 261 -20.01 3.25 -5.71
CA ASN A 261 -20.82 3.18 -6.91
C ASN A 261 -20.62 4.45 -7.75
N GLU A 262 -19.93 4.32 -8.88
CA GLU A 262 -19.63 5.44 -9.78
C GLU A 262 -20.90 6.02 -10.45
N LYS A 263 -22.01 5.25 -10.51
CA LYS A 263 -23.24 5.69 -11.18
C LYS A 263 -23.99 6.76 -10.40
N ASP A 264 -24.04 6.64 -9.08
CA ASP A 264 -24.77 7.54 -8.19
C ASP A 264 -23.89 8.32 -7.20
N GLY A 265 -22.59 8.03 -7.18
CA GLY A 265 -21.63 8.69 -6.30
C GLY A 265 -21.73 8.26 -4.83
N SER A 266 -22.53 7.24 -4.52
CA SER A 266 -22.66 6.70 -3.18
C SER A 266 -21.52 5.71 -2.86
N TYR A 267 -21.33 5.42 -1.57
CA TYR A 267 -20.51 4.27 -1.17
C TYR A 267 -21.19 3.49 -0.05
N VAL A 268 -20.93 2.20 -0.04
CA VAL A 268 -21.39 1.28 1.00
C VAL A 268 -20.21 0.61 1.67
N THR A 269 -20.37 0.29 2.95
CA THR A 269 -19.39 -0.48 3.72
C THR A 269 -20.06 -1.73 4.27
N GLY A 270 -19.27 -2.77 4.45
CA GLY A 270 -19.74 -4.00 5.07
C GLY A 270 -18.59 -4.79 5.67
N THR A 271 -18.96 -5.81 6.43
CA THR A 271 -18.04 -6.70 7.11
C THR A 271 -18.43 -8.14 6.92
N LEU A 272 -17.45 -9.04 6.95
CA LEU A 272 -17.68 -10.48 6.89
C LEU A 272 -16.69 -11.18 7.84
N ARG A 273 -17.16 -12.23 8.51
CA ARG A 273 -16.34 -13.12 9.32
C ARG A 273 -16.41 -14.54 8.77
N GLY A 274 -15.31 -15.26 8.86
CA GLY A 274 -15.27 -16.66 8.46
C GLY A 274 -13.95 -17.33 8.81
N ASN A 275 -13.76 -18.54 8.38
CA ASN A 275 -12.51 -19.27 8.56
C ASN A 275 -11.41 -18.66 7.68
N LYS A 276 -10.22 -18.42 8.24
CA LYS A 276 -9.09 -17.86 7.50
C LYS A 276 -8.61 -18.74 6.33
N ALA A 277 -8.93 -20.06 6.34
CA ALA A 277 -8.65 -20.94 5.22
C ALA A 277 -9.45 -20.57 3.94
N ASP A 278 -10.60 -19.89 4.10
CA ASP A 278 -11.47 -19.43 3.02
C ASP A 278 -11.25 -17.96 2.65
N ALA A 279 -10.13 -17.37 3.04
CA ALA A 279 -9.85 -15.94 2.98
C ALA A 279 -10.18 -15.29 1.63
N GLU A 280 -9.72 -15.86 0.51
CA GLU A 280 -10.02 -15.32 -0.82
C GLU A 280 -11.50 -15.43 -1.20
N SER A 281 -12.17 -16.52 -0.81
CA SER A 281 -13.61 -16.73 -1.05
C SER A 281 -14.43 -15.70 -0.29
N LEU A 282 -14.08 -15.44 0.98
CA LEU A 282 -14.70 -14.42 1.81
C LEU A 282 -14.49 -13.01 1.23
N GLY A 283 -13.30 -12.74 0.66
CA GLY A 283 -13.04 -11.51 -0.06
C GLY A 283 -13.98 -11.30 -1.24
N ARG A 284 -14.18 -12.34 -2.06
CA ARG A 284 -15.13 -12.30 -3.19
C ARG A 284 -16.58 -12.17 -2.72
N GLU A 285 -16.98 -12.93 -1.71
CA GLU A 285 -18.35 -12.92 -1.16
C GLU A 285 -18.74 -11.53 -0.63
N LEU A 286 -17.84 -10.89 0.15
CA LEU A 286 -18.10 -9.52 0.63
C LEU A 286 -18.21 -8.54 -0.54
N ALA A 287 -17.37 -8.66 -1.56
CA ALA A 287 -17.41 -7.81 -2.74
C ALA A 287 -18.73 -7.96 -3.52
N GLU A 288 -19.21 -9.20 -3.72
CA GLU A 288 -20.51 -9.46 -4.35
C GLU A 288 -21.66 -8.88 -3.55
N THR A 289 -21.60 -8.99 -2.22
CA THR A 289 -22.62 -8.45 -1.32
C THR A 289 -22.71 -6.94 -1.40
N LEU A 290 -21.57 -6.23 -1.44
CA LEU A 290 -21.56 -4.77 -1.48
C LEU A 290 -21.85 -4.19 -2.87
N ARG A 291 -21.70 -4.99 -3.94
CA ARG A 291 -21.97 -4.54 -5.32
C ARG A 291 -23.45 -4.59 -5.71
N LYS A 292 -24.28 -5.35 -4.97
CA LYS A 292 -25.74 -5.46 -5.17
C LYS A 292 -26.44 -4.19 -4.76
#